data_316c075d932f6badbc7e239e893c8e78
#
_entry.id   316c075d932f6badbc7e239e893c8e78
#
_cell.length_a   1.000
_cell.length_b   1.000
_cell.length_c   1.000
_cell.angle_alpha   90.00
_cell.angle_beta   90.00
_cell.angle_gamma   90.00
#
_symmetry.space_group_name_H-M   'P 1'
#
loop_
_entity.id
_entity.type
_entity.pdbx_description
1 polymer ?
#
loop_
_entity_poly.entity_id
_entity_poly.type
_entity_poly.pdbx_seq_one_letter_code
_entity_poly.pdbx_strand_id
1 'polypeptide(L)'
;VQKTSFGFRYVAIRKPIVDADATDYIRMTLYVAPYTVHIPSNDQYHLSQMLVPIDDENTMFYWVAWHPEKGISTDAWRKFCGAEIGKDVEPITFKKMRNAGNNYLQDRVAMKDGDFTGIYGIPAQDMAMWESMGTLADRGDDRLGSSDKAIFTFRTQMYRAAQAVEKGEPAIGTTEPHIPNAKLMSFEGIVPKGTDWRLLNVSDEEADIMRTVSTDVDALGDVRA
;
A
#
# COMPACT_ATOMS: atom_id res chain seq x y z
N VAL A 1 7.92 -9.72 5.92
CA VAL A 1 6.64 -10.00 5.26
C VAL A 1 5.99 -11.20 5.92
N GLN A 2 4.71 -11.13 6.24
CA GLN A 2 3.90 -12.20 6.77
C GLN A 2 2.72 -12.45 5.84
N LYS A 3 2.57 -13.69 5.35
CA LYS A 3 1.43 -14.08 4.51
C LYS A 3 0.18 -14.23 5.36
N THR A 4 -0.99 -13.93 4.77
CA THR A 4 -2.31 -14.06 5.37
C THR A 4 -3.27 -14.74 4.39
N SER A 5 -4.46 -15.09 4.85
CA SER A 5 -5.53 -15.63 3.97
C SER A 5 -6.04 -14.62 2.95
N PHE A 6 -5.84 -13.33 3.19
CA PHE A 6 -6.30 -12.24 2.33
C PHE A 6 -5.18 -11.58 1.49
N GLY A 7 -3.91 -11.95 1.71
CA GLY A 7 -2.77 -11.32 1.06
C GLY A 7 -1.51 -11.43 1.91
N PHE A 8 -1.01 -10.32 2.40
CA PHE A 8 0.13 -10.29 3.33
C PHE A 8 0.21 -8.97 4.10
N ARG A 9 0.98 -8.99 5.17
CA ARG A 9 1.41 -7.81 5.91
C ARG A 9 2.91 -7.66 5.80
N TYR A 10 3.39 -6.43 5.81
CA TYR A 10 4.82 -6.16 5.92
C TYR A 10 5.08 -4.95 6.81
N VAL A 11 6.28 -4.87 7.32
CA VAL A 11 6.66 -3.84 8.27
C VAL A 11 7.95 -3.15 7.86
N ALA A 12 8.00 -1.84 8.04
CA ALA A 12 9.23 -1.07 8.10
C ALA A 12 9.52 -0.78 9.57
N ILE A 13 10.64 -1.29 10.08
CA ILE A 13 11.14 -1.03 11.43
C ILE A 13 12.23 0.02 11.32
N ARG A 14 12.04 1.15 12.01
CA ARG A 14 12.95 2.29 11.97
C ARG A 14 13.39 2.65 13.39
N LYS A 15 14.56 3.25 13.51
CA LYS A 15 14.98 3.87 14.74
C LYS A 15 14.19 5.17 14.95
N PRO A 16 13.50 5.36 16.08
CA PRO A 16 12.87 6.63 16.39
C PRO A 16 13.93 7.70 16.71
N ILE A 17 13.51 8.98 16.69
CA ILE A 17 14.41 10.11 17.01
C ILE A 17 14.74 10.12 18.50
N VAL A 18 13.79 9.71 19.33
CA VAL A 18 13.91 9.69 20.79
C VAL A 18 13.89 8.24 21.27
N ASP A 19 14.75 7.91 22.21
CA ASP A 19 14.82 6.60 22.88
C ASP A 19 15.06 5.40 21.93
N ALA A 20 15.93 5.60 20.93
CA ALA A 20 16.23 4.63 19.88
C ALA A 20 16.87 3.32 20.37
N ASP A 21 17.41 3.29 21.57
CA ASP A 21 18.02 2.10 22.17
C ASP A 21 17.01 1.18 22.84
N ALA A 22 15.90 1.74 23.33
CA ALA A 22 14.84 1.01 24.02
C ALA A 22 13.57 0.80 23.19
N THR A 23 13.43 1.50 22.06
CA THR A 23 12.21 1.49 21.26
C THR A 23 12.48 1.30 19.75
N ASP A 24 11.46 0.87 19.05
CA ASP A 24 11.40 0.80 17.59
C ASP A 24 10.19 1.60 17.09
N TYR A 25 10.33 2.31 15.97
CA TYR A 25 9.23 2.92 15.24
C TYR A 25 8.77 1.97 14.15
N ILE A 26 7.54 1.48 14.27
CA ILE A 26 6.97 0.48 13.39
C ILE A 26 5.93 1.12 12.47
N ARG A 27 6.05 0.84 11.18
CA ARG A 27 5.03 1.11 10.16
C ARG A 27 4.63 -0.18 9.49
N MET A 28 3.43 -0.66 9.76
CA MET A 28 2.89 -1.90 9.21
C MET A 28 1.84 -1.61 8.14
N THR A 29 2.07 -2.14 6.96
CA THR A 29 1.17 -2.05 5.81
C THR A 29 0.54 -3.41 5.55
N LEU A 30 -0.75 -3.42 5.17
CA LEU A 30 -1.47 -4.61 4.75
C LEU A 30 -1.73 -4.53 3.25
N TYR A 31 -1.43 -5.60 2.55
CA TYR A 31 -1.94 -5.85 1.20
C TYR A 31 -3.11 -6.82 1.28
N VAL A 32 -4.24 -6.42 0.72
CA VAL A 32 -5.48 -7.20 0.62
C VAL A 32 -5.78 -7.43 -0.85
N ALA A 33 -5.73 -8.70 -1.26
CA ALA A 33 -5.94 -9.06 -2.66
C ALA A 33 -7.35 -8.65 -3.14
N PRO A 34 -7.51 -8.25 -4.40
CA PRO A 34 -6.48 -8.24 -5.43
C PRO A 34 -5.71 -6.91 -5.55
N TYR A 35 -6.20 -5.79 -5.01
CA TYR A 35 -5.64 -4.46 -5.33
C TYR A 35 -5.69 -3.44 -4.17
N THR A 36 -6.04 -3.85 -2.96
CA THR A 36 -6.18 -2.92 -1.83
C THR A 36 -4.94 -2.93 -0.94
N VAL A 37 -4.49 -1.75 -0.53
CA VAL A 37 -3.39 -1.57 0.41
C VAL A 37 -3.83 -0.65 1.52
N HIS A 38 -3.73 -1.10 2.79
CA HIS A 38 -3.90 -0.25 3.96
C HIS A 38 -2.54 0.27 4.39
N ILE A 39 -2.34 1.58 4.24
CA ILE A 39 -1.07 2.25 4.52
C ILE A 39 -1.11 2.83 5.93
N PRO A 40 -0.04 2.68 6.74
CA PRO A 40 0.06 3.38 8.00
C PRO A 40 0.04 4.89 7.79
N SER A 41 -0.80 5.57 8.53
CA SER A 41 -1.01 7.01 8.50
C SER A 41 -0.78 7.62 9.90
N ASN A 42 -1.03 8.88 10.06
CA ASN A 42 -0.69 9.72 11.19
C ASN A 42 -1.65 9.62 12.40
N ASP A 43 -2.21 8.47 12.74
CA ASP A 43 -3.13 8.23 13.86
C ASP A 43 -4.44 9.05 13.86
N GLN A 44 -4.66 9.89 12.84
CA GLN A 44 -5.87 10.71 12.73
C GLN A 44 -6.96 10.04 11.89
N TYR A 45 -6.58 9.17 10.97
CA TYR A 45 -7.46 8.41 10.08
C TYR A 45 -6.75 7.18 9.52
N HIS A 46 -7.53 6.22 9.10
CA HIS A 46 -7.04 5.08 8.33
C HIS A 46 -6.96 5.45 6.85
N LEU A 47 -5.95 4.91 6.17
CA LEU A 47 -5.71 5.18 4.76
C LEU A 47 -5.73 3.88 3.97
N SER A 48 -6.61 3.83 2.98
CA SER A 48 -6.72 2.73 2.04
C SER A 48 -6.45 3.21 0.63
N GLN A 49 -5.55 2.56 -0.07
CA GLN A 49 -5.32 2.76 -1.50
C GLN A 49 -5.88 1.56 -2.26
N MET A 50 -6.55 1.81 -3.37
CA MET A 50 -6.97 0.78 -4.31
C MET A 50 -6.47 1.13 -5.70
N LEU A 51 -5.73 0.22 -6.31
CA LEU A 51 -5.19 0.32 -7.66
C LEU A 51 -5.98 -0.63 -8.56
N VAL A 52 -7.11 -0.14 -9.06
CA VAL A 52 -8.09 -0.95 -9.79
C VAL A 52 -7.81 -0.89 -11.28
N PRO A 53 -7.41 -1.99 -11.93
CA PRO A 53 -7.15 -2.00 -13.35
C PRO A 53 -8.45 -1.74 -14.14
N ILE A 54 -8.36 -0.86 -15.14
CA ILE A 54 -9.44 -0.58 -16.10
C ILE A 54 -9.20 -1.41 -17.36
N ASP A 55 -7.97 -1.39 -17.85
CA ASP A 55 -7.47 -2.13 -19.01
C ASP A 55 -5.96 -2.37 -18.85
N ASP A 56 -5.27 -2.83 -19.89
CA ASP A 56 -3.85 -3.15 -19.85
C ASP A 56 -2.93 -1.93 -19.65
N GLU A 57 -3.42 -0.74 -19.94
CA GLU A 57 -2.65 0.51 -19.88
C GLU A 57 -3.15 1.49 -18.82
N ASN A 58 -4.37 1.31 -18.31
CA ASN A 58 -5.01 2.26 -17.42
C ASN A 58 -5.44 1.62 -16.09
N THR A 59 -5.21 2.36 -15.02
CA THR A 59 -5.58 1.98 -13.65
C THR A 59 -6.30 3.14 -12.96
N MET A 60 -7.43 2.85 -12.32
CA MET A 60 -8.07 3.82 -11.44
C MET A 60 -7.43 3.76 -10.06
N PHE A 61 -6.95 4.88 -9.61
CA PHE A 61 -6.35 5.03 -8.29
C PHE A 61 -7.32 5.67 -7.32
N TYR A 62 -7.79 4.89 -6.34
CA TYR A 62 -8.60 5.39 -5.23
C TYR A 62 -7.72 5.58 -4.01
N TRP A 63 -7.81 6.76 -3.40
CA TRP A 63 -7.18 7.05 -2.12
C TRP A 63 -8.23 7.47 -1.11
N VAL A 64 -8.55 6.55 -0.19
CA VAL A 64 -9.67 6.67 0.74
C VAL A 64 -9.13 6.86 2.15
N ALA A 65 -9.51 7.97 2.79
CA ALA A 65 -9.31 8.17 4.21
C ALA A 65 -10.62 7.90 4.95
N TRP A 66 -10.55 7.23 6.08
CA TRP A 66 -11.71 6.94 6.91
C TRP A 66 -11.34 6.86 8.40
N HIS A 67 -12.33 7.05 9.25
CA HIS A 67 -12.20 6.91 10.69
C HIS A 67 -13.50 6.32 11.25
N PRO A 68 -13.44 5.35 12.20
CA PRO A 68 -14.64 4.69 12.71
C PRO A 68 -15.59 5.62 13.48
N GLU A 69 -15.05 6.69 14.09
CA GLU A 69 -15.81 7.57 15.01
C GLU A 69 -15.91 9.01 14.53
N LYS A 70 -15.09 9.44 13.56
CA LYS A 70 -14.98 10.85 13.15
C LYS A 70 -15.23 11.00 11.66
N GLY A 71 -16.02 12.00 11.29
CA GLY A 71 -16.13 12.41 9.89
C GLY A 71 -14.85 13.06 9.38
N ILE A 72 -14.53 12.82 8.12
CA ILE A 72 -13.43 13.48 7.40
C ILE A 72 -14.06 14.38 6.33
N SER A 73 -13.67 15.66 6.30
CA SER A 73 -14.12 16.57 5.26
C SER A 73 -13.62 16.15 3.90
N THR A 74 -14.52 15.85 2.98
CA THR A 74 -14.20 15.47 1.60
C THR A 74 -13.39 16.55 0.88
N ASP A 75 -13.74 17.83 1.07
CA ASP A 75 -13.05 18.93 0.41
C ASP A 75 -11.62 19.10 0.95
N ALA A 76 -11.45 19.03 2.27
CA ALA A 76 -10.12 19.06 2.88
C ALA A 76 -9.26 17.89 2.43
N TRP A 77 -9.84 16.68 2.34
CA TRP A 77 -9.16 15.50 1.85
C TRP A 77 -8.75 15.61 0.38
N ARG A 78 -9.66 16.05 -0.50
CA ARG A 78 -9.35 16.27 -1.92
C ARG A 78 -8.26 17.32 -2.11
N LYS A 79 -8.34 18.43 -1.36
CA LYS A 79 -7.30 19.46 -1.38
C LYS A 79 -5.95 18.90 -0.96
N PHE A 80 -5.89 18.16 0.15
CA PHE A 80 -4.67 17.51 0.63
C PHE A 80 -4.08 16.54 -0.40
N CYS A 81 -4.92 15.77 -1.08
CA CYS A 81 -4.50 14.80 -2.11
C CYS A 81 -4.10 15.44 -3.44
N GLY A 82 -4.37 16.74 -3.68
CA GLY A 82 -4.24 17.33 -5.01
C GLY A 82 -5.23 16.71 -6.01
N ALA A 83 -6.48 16.51 -5.56
CA ALA A 83 -7.56 15.86 -6.33
C ALA A 83 -8.87 16.68 -6.29
N GLU A 84 -8.77 18.01 -6.26
CA GLU A 84 -9.92 18.90 -6.31
C GLU A 84 -10.60 18.81 -7.69
N ILE A 85 -11.90 18.55 -7.68
CA ILE A 85 -12.69 18.41 -8.93
C ILE A 85 -12.72 19.72 -9.71
N GLY A 86 -12.46 19.64 -11.01
CA GLY A 86 -12.39 20.79 -11.91
C GLY A 86 -11.07 21.58 -11.84
N LYS A 87 -10.18 21.25 -10.91
CA LYS A 87 -8.86 21.87 -10.78
C LYS A 87 -7.74 20.85 -11.02
N ASP A 88 -7.77 19.74 -10.29
CA ASP A 88 -6.75 18.70 -10.33
C ASP A 88 -7.20 17.48 -11.14
N VAL A 89 -8.50 17.24 -11.16
CA VAL A 89 -9.15 16.16 -11.91
C VAL A 89 -10.36 16.66 -12.71
N GLU A 90 -10.60 16.04 -13.86
CA GLU A 90 -11.75 16.32 -14.70
C GLU A 90 -13.04 15.80 -14.04
N PRO A 91 -14.16 16.57 -14.03
CA PRO A 91 -15.33 16.27 -13.23
C PRO A 91 -16.06 14.96 -13.57
N ILE A 92 -15.99 14.48 -14.80
CA ILE A 92 -16.77 13.33 -15.27
C ILE A 92 -15.91 12.07 -15.29
N THR A 93 -14.74 12.14 -15.90
CA THR A 93 -13.85 11.00 -16.11
C THR A 93 -12.87 10.79 -14.97
N PHE A 94 -12.72 11.77 -14.10
CA PHE A 94 -11.71 11.84 -13.04
C PHE A 94 -10.27 11.73 -13.54
N LYS A 95 -10.04 11.95 -14.83
CA LYS A 95 -8.69 12.04 -15.37
C LYS A 95 -7.96 13.22 -14.73
N LYS A 96 -6.74 12.95 -14.28
CA LYS A 96 -5.91 13.98 -13.66
C LYS A 96 -5.45 15.02 -14.70
N MET A 97 -5.41 16.28 -14.27
CA MET A 97 -4.92 17.40 -15.10
C MET A 97 -3.39 17.37 -15.24
N ARG A 98 -2.68 16.86 -14.24
CA ARG A 98 -1.23 16.69 -14.26
C ARG A 98 -0.85 15.44 -15.05
N ASN A 99 0.02 15.58 -16.03
CA ASN A 99 0.48 14.48 -16.88
C ASN A 99 1.87 14.78 -17.48
N ALA A 100 2.46 13.82 -18.16
CA ALA A 100 3.78 13.97 -18.77
C ALA A 100 3.85 15.12 -19.78
N GLY A 101 2.76 15.39 -20.53
CA GLY A 101 2.70 16.44 -21.55
C GLY A 101 2.80 17.87 -20.97
N ASN A 102 2.47 18.06 -19.70
CA ASN A 102 2.61 19.34 -19.02
C ASN A 102 3.63 19.30 -17.85
N ASN A 103 4.55 18.34 -17.87
CA ASN A 103 5.54 18.11 -16.82
C ASN A 103 4.91 18.01 -15.41
N TYR A 104 3.71 17.42 -15.31
CA TYR A 104 2.94 17.25 -14.07
C TYR A 104 2.64 18.58 -13.34
N LEU A 105 2.67 19.70 -14.05
CA LEU A 105 2.56 21.07 -13.49
C LEU A 105 3.53 21.31 -12.34
N GLN A 106 4.75 20.80 -12.46
CA GLN A 106 5.79 20.93 -11.45
C GLN A 106 6.22 22.39 -11.26
N ASP A 107 6.11 22.88 -10.03
CA ASP A 107 6.51 24.23 -9.65
C ASP A 107 7.99 24.28 -9.26
N ARG A 108 8.83 24.75 -10.18
CA ARG A 108 10.28 24.89 -9.96
C ARG A 108 10.65 26.03 -9.00
N VAL A 109 9.75 27.01 -8.80
CA VAL A 109 9.97 28.08 -7.82
C VAL A 109 9.73 27.54 -6.42
N ALA A 110 8.61 26.85 -6.19
CA ALA A 110 8.35 26.20 -4.93
C ALA A 110 9.48 25.22 -4.52
N MET A 111 10.08 24.50 -5.48
CA MET A 111 11.24 23.65 -5.20
C MET A 111 12.45 24.42 -4.66
N LYS A 112 12.70 25.61 -5.13
CA LYS A 112 13.79 26.46 -4.61
C LYS A 112 13.48 26.98 -3.21
N ASP A 113 12.19 27.14 -2.89
CA ASP A 113 11.72 27.62 -1.60
C ASP A 113 11.49 26.50 -0.57
N GLY A 114 11.92 25.25 -0.90
CA GLY A 114 11.94 24.12 0.03
C GLY A 114 10.88 23.05 -0.20
N ASP A 115 9.99 23.17 -1.19
CA ASP A 115 9.14 22.07 -1.63
C ASP A 115 9.99 21.03 -2.37
N PHE A 116 10.03 19.80 -1.85
CA PHE A 116 10.94 18.78 -2.35
C PHE A 116 10.68 18.40 -3.82
N THR A 117 9.42 18.32 -4.23
CA THR A 117 9.04 17.82 -5.56
C THR A 117 8.50 18.91 -6.49
N GLY A 118 7.95 19.99 -5.96
CA GLY A 118 7.17 20.97 -6.70
C GLY A 118 5.86 20.42 -7.29
N ILE A 119 5.44 19.21 -6.92
CA ILE A 119 4.18 18.60 -7.34
C ILE A 119 3.26 18.52 -6.13
N TYR A 120 2.21 19.29 -6.15
CA TYR A 120 1.25 19.34 -5.05
C TYR A 120 0.44 18.04 -4.93
N GLY A 121 0.36 17.50 -3.70
CA GLY A 121 -0.40 16.31 -3.36
C GLY A 121 0.42 15.02 -3.50
N ILE A 122 0.51 14.24 -2.41
CA ILE A 122 1.27 12.98 -2.39
C ILE A 122 0.82 12.01 -3.47
N PRO A 123 -0.50 11.77 -3.71
CA PRO A 123 -0.96 10.91 -4.80
C PRO A 123 -0.51 11.38 -6.18
N ALA A 124 -0.46 12.70 -6.40
CA ALA A 124 -0.01 13.25 -7.67
C ALA A 124 1.49 13.00 -7.90
N GLN A 125 2.29 13.02 -6.83
CA GLN A 125 3.71 12.66 -6.89
C GLN A 125 3.90 11.18 -7.23
N ASP A 126 3.16 10.29 -6.58
CA ASP A 126 3.18 8.85 -6.83
C ASP A 126 2.81 8.55 -8.29
N MET A 127 1.70 9.12 -8.77
CA MET A 127 1.25 8.94 -10.15
C MET A 127 2.28 9.44 -11.17
N ALA A 128 2.96 10.55 -10.90
CA ALA A 128 4.03 11.05 -11.77
C ALA A 128 5.20 10.05 -11.87
N MET A 129 5.56 9.41 -10.75
CA MET A 129 6.60 8.38 -10.76
C MET A 129 6.16 7.11 -11.51
N TRP A 130 4.93 6.65 -11.29
CA TRP A 130 4.42 5.46 -12.01
C TRP A 130 4.37 5.70 -13.52
N GLU A 131 3.84 6.82 -13.97
CA GLU A 131 3.75 7.13 -15.40
C GLU A 131 5.11 7.38 -16.06
N SER A 132 6.10 7.85 -15.29
CA SER A 132 7.47 8.05 -15.82
C SER A 132 8.15 6.74 -16.23
N MET A 133 7.63 5.59 -15.76
CA MET A 133 8.13 4.27 -16.16
C MET A 133 7.59 3.80 -17.54
N GLY A 134 6.76 4.61 -18.20
CA GLY A 134 6.12 4.28 -19.46
C GLY A 134 4.75 3.63 -19.30
N THR A 135 4.04 3.46 -20.42
CA THR A 135 2.67 2.89 -20.46
C THR A 135 2.65 1.48 -19.88
N LEU A 136 3.61 0.65 -20.26
CA LEU A 136 3.86 -0.68 -19.69
C LEU A 136 5.30 -0.70 -19.19
N ALA A 137 5.46 -0.80 -17.87
CA ALA A 137 6.80 -0.82 -17.27
C ALA A 137 7.54 -2.11 -17.65
N ASP A 138 8.76 -1.97 -18.19
CA ASP A 138 9.62 -3.12 -18.47
C ASP A 138 10.14 -3.72 -17.17
N ARG A 139 9.69 -4.94 -16.85
CA ARG A 139 10.10 -5.66 -15.65
C ARG A 139 11.40 -6.44 -15.83
N GLY A 140 11.91 -6.56 -17.07
CA GLY A 140 13.16 -7.21 -17.36
C GLY A 140 14.37 -6.48 -16.75
N ASP A 141 14.28 -5.17 -16.61
CA ASP A 141 15.32 -4.32 -16.03
C ASP A 141 15.21 -4.13 -14.51
N ASP A 142 14.16 -4.65 -13.87
CA ASP A 142 14.01 -4.53 -12.42
C ASP A 142 15.15 -5.24 -11.67
N ARG A 143 15.67 -4.56 -10.65
CA ARG A 143 16.70 -5.08 -9.75
C ARG A 143 16.17 -5.05 -8.31
N LEU A 144 15.43 -6.09 -7.93
CA LEU A 144 14.85 -6.20 -6.59
C LEU A 144 15.94 -6.53 -5.56
N GLY A 145 15.96 -5.76 -4.48
CA GLY A 145 16.84 -5.97 -3.34
C GLY A 145 16.14 -6.64 -2.14
N SER A 146 16.86 -6.80 -1.05
CA SER A 146 16.33 -7.39 0.19
C SER A 146 15.17 -6.59 0.81
N SER A 147 15.11 -5.29 0.57
CA SER A 147 14.00 -4.41 0.99
C SER A 147 12.72 -4.61 0.18
N ASP A 148 12.80 -5.26 -1.00
CA ASP A 148 11.68 -5.42 -1.92
C ASP A 148 10.92 -6.74 -1.73
N LYS A 149 11.11 -7.41 -0.57
CA LYS A 149 10.42 -8.69 -0.27
C LYS A 149 8.90 -8.60 -0.40
N ALA A 150 8.30 -7.47 -0.04
CA ALA A 150 6.86 -7.25 -0.20
C ALA A 150 6.46 -7.21 -1.68
N ILE A 151 7.26 -6.57 -2.54
CA ILE A 151 7.03 -6.52 -3.99
C ILE A 151 7.15 -7.90 -4.63
N PHE A 152 8.17 -8.66 -4.25
CA PHE A 152 8.33 -10.03 -4.71
C PHE A 152 7.14 -10.91 -4.29
N THR A 153 6.70 -10.79 -3.03
CA THR A 153 5.54 -11.52 -2.51
C THR A 153 4.27 -11.15 -3.27
N PHE A 154 4.03 -9.86 -3.51
CA PHE A 154 2.91 -9.36 -4.30
C PHE A 154 2.89 -9.97 -5.70
N ARG A 155 3.99 -9.84 -6.45
CA ARG A 155 4.08 -10.36 -7.82
C ARG A 155 3.85 -11.87 -7.88
N THR A 156 4.43 -12.62 -6.94
CA THR A 156 4.23 -14.07 -6.84
C THR A 156 2.78 -14.43 -6.55
N GLN A 157 2.11 -13.72 -5.65
CA GLN A 157 0.69 -13.95 -5.34
C GLN A 157 -0.21 -13.62 -6.54
N MET A 158 0.03 -12.51 -7.23
CA MET A 158 -0.74 -12.13 -8.41
C MET A 158 -0.57 -13.13 -9.55
N TYR A 159 0.65 -13.58 -9.82
CA TYR A 159 0.90 -14.62 -10.81
C TYR A 159 0.16 -15.93 -10.49
N ARG A 160 0.20 -16.36 -9.22
CA ARG A 160 -0.55 -17.56 -8.79
C ARG A 160 -2.07 -17.37 -8.85
N ALA A 161 -2.55 -16.19 -8.54
CA ALA A 161 -3.98 -15.86 -8.65
C ALA A 161 -4.45 -15.92 -10.11
N ALA A 162 -3.66 -15.38 -11.04
CA ALA A 162 -3.95 -15.46 -12.47
C ALA A 162 -3.96 -16.91 -12.98
N GLN A 163 -2.98 -17.73 -12.58
CA GLN A 163 -2.95 -19.15 -12.92
C GLN A 163 -4.14 -19.93 -12.34
N ALA A 164 -4.60 -19.59 -11.12
CA ALA A 164 -5.77 -20.22 -10.53
C ALA A 164 -7.03 -19.91 -11.36
N VAL A 165 -7.23 -18.64 -11.70
CA VAL A 165 -8.36 -18.22 -12.55
C VAL A 165 -8.33 -18.90 -13.92
N GLU A 166 -7.16 -19.00 -14.56
CA GLU A 166 -6.99 -19.69 -15.84
C GLU A 166 -7.43 -21.17 -15.76
N LYS A 167 -7.20 -21.82 -14.62
CA LYS A 167 -7.62 -23.21 -14.37
C LYS A 167 -9.06 -23.35 -13.91
N GLY A 168 -9.79 -22.24 -13.73
CA GLY A 168 -11.13 -22.24 -13.14
C GLY A 168 -11.12 -22.46 -11.62
N GLU A 169 -9.99 -22.28 -10.96
CA GLU A 169 -9.81 -22.37 -9.51
C GLU A 169 -10.03 -20.98 -8.88
N PRO A 170 -10.47 -20.91 -7.61
CA PRO A 170 -10.64 -19.64 -6.93
C PRO A 170 -9.28 -18.97 -6.65
N ALA A 171 -9.21 -17.67 -6.92
CA ALA A 171 -8.05 -16.86 -6.56
C ALA A 171 -8.06 -16.50 -5.06
N ILE A 172 -6.92 -16.06 -4.54
CA ILE A 172 -6.81 -15.58 -3.16
C ILE A 172 -7.83 -14.45 -2.89
N GLY A 173 -8.52 -14.53 -1.77
CA GLY A 173 -9.51 -13.54 -1.35
C GLY A 173 -10.88 -13.66 -2.00
N THR A 174 -11.12 -14.67 -2.86
CA THR A 174 -12.41 -14.89 -3.52
C THR A 174 -13.26 -16.02 -2.89
N THR A 175 -12.71 -16.72 -1.90
CA THR A 175 -13.39 -17.82 -1.20
C THR A 175 -13.68 -17.49 0.25
N GLU A 176 -14.57 -18.31 0.85
CA GLU A 176 -14.81 -18.29 2.29
C GLU A 176 -13.58 -18.80 3.09
N PRO A 177 -13.33 -18.29 4.30
CA PRO A 177 -14.11 -17.23 4.94
C PRO A 177 -13.88 -15.87 4.26
N HIS A 178 -14.93 -15.05 4.23
CA HIS A 178 -14.80 -13.69 3.68
C HIS A 178 -13.74 -12.88 4.42
N ILE A 179 -13.04 -12.04 3.66
CA ILE A 179 -12.04 -11.15 4.22
C ILE A 179 -12.71 -10.21 5.24
N PRO A 180 -12.25 -10.17 6.50
CA PRO A 180 -12.86 -9.34 7.54
C PRO A 180 -12.42 -7.86 7.40
N ASN A 181 -12.75 -7.22 6.27
CA ASN A 181 -12.28 -5.88 5.91
C ASN A 181 -12.45 -4.84 7.01
N ALA A 182 -13.53 -4.91 7.80
CA ALA A 182 -13.78 -3.97 8.89
C ALA A 182 -12.79 -4.09 10.07
N LYS A 183 -12.05 -5.20 10.16
CA LYS A 183 -11.05 -5.48 11.20
C LYS A 183 -9.63 -5.27 10.72
N LEU A 184 -9.42 -5.12 9.43
CA LEU A 184 -8.07 -4.99 8.85
C LEU A 184 -7.58 -3.56 9.00
N MET A 185 -6.56 -3.35 9.82
CA MET A 185 -5.99 -2.04 10.09
C MET A 185 -4.47 -2.06 9.93
N SER A 186 -3.93 -1.04 9.27
CA SER A 186 -2.51 -0.73 9.33
C SER A 186 -2.13 -0.26 10.73
N PHE A 187 -0.84 -0.22 11.02
CA PHE A 187 -0.33 0.25 12.31
C PHE A 187 0.83 1.21 12.09
N GLU A 188 0.87 2.27 12.90
CA GLU A 188 2.00 3.18 13.01
C GLU A 188 2.19 3.55 14.47
N GLY A 189 3.40 3.37 14.99
CA GLY A 189 3.67 3.72 16.38
C GLY A 189 5.07 3.37 16.85
N ILE A 190 5.41 3.91 18.02
CA ILE A 190 6.63 3.57 18.78
C ILE A 190 6.28 2.46 19.76
N VAL A 191 7.04 1.40 19.72
CA VAL A 191 6.85 0.21 20.58
C VAL A 191 8.17 -0.15 21.28
N PRO A 192 8.13 -0.91 22.38
CA PRO A 192 9.34 -1.45 22.99
C PRO A 192 10.19 -2.22 21.97
N LYS A 193 11.50 -2.08 22.05
CA LYS A 193 12.42 -2.75 21.15
C LYS A 193 12.24 -4.26 21.20
N GLY A 194 12.24 -4.88 20.00
CA GLY A 194 12.02 -6.32 19.86
C GLY A 194 10.56 -6.77 19.99
N THR A 195 9.60 -5.84 20.02
CA THR A 195 8.17 -6.18 19.93
C THR A 195 7.90 -7.01 18.69
N ASP A 196 7.21 -8.15 18.85
CA ASP A 196 6.77 -8.94 17.72
C ASP A 196 5.64 -8.21 16.98
N TRP A 197 6.00 -7.51 15.90
CA TRP A 197 5.09 -6.74 15.10
C TRP A 197 3.94 -7.57 14.48
N ARG A 198 4.13 -8.89 14.38
CA ARG A 198 3.12 -9.80 13.83
C ARG A 198 1.88 -9.92 14.73
N LEU A 199 2.01 -9.53 15.98
CA LEU A 199 0.92 -9.53 16.96
C LEU A 199 0.24 -8.15 17.11
N LEU A 200 0.71 -7.13 16.39
CA LEU A 200 0.09 -5.82 16.42
C LEU A 200 -1.20 -5.78 15.60
N ASN A 201 -2.25 -5.19 16.15
CA ASN A 201 -3.56 -5.04 15.51
C ASN A 201 -4.19 -6.36 15.03
N VAL A 202 -4.01 -7.42 15.80
CA VAL A 202 -4.69 -8.70 15.61
C VAL A 202 -5.44 -9.06 16.88
N SER A 203 -6.59 -9.71 16.76
CA SER A 203 -7.25 -10.32 17.90
C SER A 203 -6.45 -11.51 18.44
N ASP A 204 -6.67 -11.90 19.69
CA ASP A 204 -5.99 -13.05 20.29
C ASP A 204 -6.24 -14.33 19.45
N GLU A 205 -7.44 -14.51 18.93
CA GLU A 205 -7.82 -15.63 18.06
C GLU A 205 -7.06 -15.61 16.73
N GLU A 206 -6.91 -14.43 16.11
CA GLU A 206 -6.13 -14.26 14.88
C GLU A 206 -4.63 -14.43 15.16
N ALA A 207 -4.15 -13.99 16.32
CA ALA A 207 -2.77 -14.18 16.73
C ALA A 207 -2.42 -15.66 16.88
N ASP A 208 -3.31 -16.48 17.41
CA ASP A 208 -3.11 -17.92 17.55
C ASP A 208 -3.12 -18.63 16.19
N ILE A 209 -4.02 -18.26 15.29
CA ILE A 209 -4.03 -18.75 13.90
C ILE A 209 -2.74 -18.37 13.19
N MET A 210 -2.28 -17.15 13.36
CA MET A 210 -1.06 -16.65 12.71
C MET A 210 0.22 -17.29 13.25
N ARG A 211 0.26 -17.62 14.55
CA ARG A 211 1.38 -18.37 15.15
C ARG A 211 1.47 -19.77 14.57
N THR A 212 0.34 -20.43 14.36
CA THR A 212 0.27 -21.78 13.78
C THR A 212 0.72 -21.80 12.31
N VAL A 213 0.30 -20.80 11.51
CA VAL A 213 0.69 -20.69 10.09
C VAL A 213 2.16 -20.28 9.91
N SER A 214 2.73 -19.52 10.85
CA SER A 214 4.14 -19.10 10.79
C SER A 214 5.12 -20.29 10.97
N THR A 215 4.75 -21.28 11.75
CA THR A 215 5.58 -22.48 11.96
C THR A 215 5.65 -23.39 10.73
N ASP A 216 4.61 -23.40 9.90
CA ASP A 216 4.60 -24.20 8.66
C ASP A 216 5.38 -23.54 7.50
N VAL A 217 5.57 -22.23 7.53
CA VAL A 217 6.27 -21.49 6.46
C VAL A 217 7.80 -21.54 6.62
N ASP A 218 8.28 -21.61 7.86
CA ASP A 218 9.72 -21.82 8.15
C ASP A 218 10.17 -23.26 7.84
N ALA A 219 9.21 -24.21 7.76
CA ALA A 219 9.45 -25.60 7.37
C ALA A 219 9.52 -25.83 5.85
N LEU A 220 9.08 -24.87 5.02
CA LEU A 220 9.25 -24.90 3.57
C LEU A 220 10.55 -24.16 3.21
N GLY A 221 11.64 -24.90 3.47
CA GLY A 221 13.00 -24.50 3.30
C GLY A 221 13.32 -23.71 2.03
N ASP A 222 14.35 -22.87 2.19
CA ASP A 222 15.26 -22.34 1.19
C ASP A 222 15.10 -23.01 -0.20
N VAL A 223 14.26 -22.45 -1.04
CA VAL A 223 14.35 -22.70 -2.47
C VAL A 223 15.31 -21.66 -3.02
N ARG A 224 16.58 -22.02 -2.96
CA ARG A 224 17.62 -21.41 -3.79
C ARG A 224 17.30 -21.76 -5.25
N ALA A 225 16.96 -20.77 -6.04
CA ALA A 225 17.24 -20.71 -7.46
C ALA A 225 17.15 -19.26 -7.92
#